data_9bf64d0f765afcca4ca2dc4fb7775627
#
_entry.id   9bf64d0f765afcca4ca2dc4fb7775627
#
_cell.length_a   1.000
_cell.length_b   1.000
_cell.length_c   1.000
_cell.angle_alpha   90.00
_cell.angle_beta   90.00
_cell.angle_gamma   90.00
#
_symmetry.space_group_name_H-M   'P 1'
#
loop_
_entity.id
_entity.type
_entity.pdbx_description
1 polymer ?
#
loop_
_entity_poly.entity_id
_entity_poly.type
_entity_poly.pdbx_seq_one_letter_code
_entity_poly.pdbx_strand_id
1 'polypeptide(L)'
;FALYQQLDSAKHHDEDEEETEEEIELEVSKYKEYFTPDFFDLIIVDECHRGSAKADSRWRKILEYFTGATQIGMTATPKETKYVSNIDYFGEPVYSYSLKQGIEDGFLAPFKVINVHTNIDDGWRPRKGQKDIHGNEIEDREYNLSDYDYNIIIQDRIDEVAAEITKYLKETDRS
;
A
#
# COMPACT_ATOMS: atom_id res chain seq x y z
N PHE A 1 -25.71 -3.23 -10.47
CA PHE A 1 -24.29 -2.85 -10.54
C PHE A 1 -24.08 -1.66 -9.62
N ALA A 2 -23.27 -1.78 -8.60
CA ALA A 2 -22.94 -0.69 -7.70
C ALA A 2 -21.41 -0.64 -7.51
N LEU A 3 -20.85 0.56 -7.51
CA LEU A 3 -19.48 0.81 -7.12
C LEU A 3 -19.47 1.24 -5.65
N TYR A 4 -18.53 0.71 -4.87
CA TYR A 4 -18.38 1.03 -3.46
C TYR A 4 -18.26 2.54 -3.20
N GLN A 5 -17.45 3.24 -3.98
CA GLN A 5 -17.24 4.68 -3.82
C GLN A 5 -18.52 5.52 -4.01
N GLN A 6 -19.54 4.95 -4.65
CA GLN A 6 -20.86 5.58 -4.79
C GLN A 6 -21.74 5.39 -3.55
N LEU A 7 -21.41 4.41 -2.72
CA LEU A 7 -22.13 4.10 -1.49
C LEU A 7 -21.48 4.76 -0.28
N ASP A 8 -20.21 5.13 -0.41
CA ASP A 8 -19.45 5.83 0.62
C ASP A 8 -19.65 7.34 0.46
N SER A 9 -20.55 7.91 1.27
CA SER A 9 -20.77 9.36 1.35
C SER A 9 -19.83 10.03 2.35
N ALA A 10 -18.87 9.32 2.92
CA ALA A 10 -17.98 9.80 3.94
C ALA A 10 -16.62 10.21 3.37
N LYS A 11 -16.10 11.27 3.93
CA LYS A 11 -14.82 11.94 3.74
C LYS A 11 -13.68 10.97 3.38
N HIS A 12 -12.83 11.37 2.43
CA HIS A 12 -11.50 10.82 2.26
C HIS A 12 -10.79 10.79 3.63
N HIS A 13 -10.75 9.62 4.25
CA HIS A 13 -9.79 9.32 5.30
C HIS A 13 -8.48 8.95 4.61
N ASP A 14 -7.38 9.54 5.04
CA ASP A 14 -6.05 9.10 4.64
C ASP A 14 -5.87 7.63 5.05
N GLU A 15 -5.30 6.82 4.17
CA GLU A 15 -5.18 5.36 4.30
C GLU A 15 -4.40 4.91 5.57
N ASP A 16 -3.79 5.85 6.30
CA ASP A 16 -2.95 5.62 7.47
C ASP A 16 -3.64 5.92 8.82
N GLU A 17 -4.89 6.43 8.83
CA GLU A 17 -5.63 6.63 10.07
C GLU A 17 -6.32 5.34 10.52
N GLU A 18 -6.05 4.91 11.76
CA GLU A 18 -6.73 3.75 12.37
C GLU A 18 -8.18 4.14 12.68
N GLU A 19 -9.12 3.54 11.95
CA GLU A 19 -10.56 3.70 12.20
C GLU A 19 -10.93 3.08 13.55
N THR A 20 -11.79 3.76 14.31
CA THR A 20 -12.31 3.22 15.55
C THR A 20 -13.37 2.16 15.29
N GLU A 21 -13.56 1.22 16.24
CA GLU A 21 -14.62 0.20 16.12
C GLU A 21 -16.01 0.82 15.95
N GLU A 22 -16.29 1.94 16.60
CA GLU A 22 -17.56 2.66 16.49
C GLU A 22 -17.81 3.23 15.08
N GLU A 23 -16.78 3.76 14.43
CA GLU A 23 -16.87 4.26 13.04
C GLU A 23 -17.13 3.12 12.06
N ILE A 24 -16.43 2.00 12.25
CA ILE A 24 -16.61 0.80 11.42
C ILE A 24 -18.04 0.25 11.57
N GLU A 25 -18.56 0.15 12.79
CA GLU A 25 -19.92 -0.33 13.05
C GLU A 25 -20.98 0.60 12.47
N LEU A 26 -20.79 1.90 12.57
CA LEU A 26 -21.71 2.89 12.00
C LEU A 26 -21.81 2.73 10.48
N GLU A 27 -20.71 2.54 9.80
CA GLU A 27 -20.71 2.34 8.35
C GLU A 27 -21.33 1.00 7.93
N VAL A 28 -20.96 -0.08 8.58
CA VAL A 28 -21.58 -1.39 8.33
C VAL A 28 -23.10 -1.31 8.53
N SER A 29 -23.58 -0.54 9.51
CA SER A 29 -25.01 -0.36 9.73
C SER A 29 -25.71 0.34 8.57
N LYS A 30 -25.07 1.30 7.91
CA LYS A 30 -25.62 1.96 6.71
C LYS A 30 -25.84 0.97 5.56
N TYR A 31 -24.91 0.04 5.33
CA TYR A 31 -25.11 -0.98 4.30
C TYR A 31 -26.30 -1.88 4.61
N LYS A 32 -26.49 -2.23 5.90
CA LYS A 32 -27.63 -3.05 6.37
C LYS A 32 -28.99 -2.37 6.18
N GLU A 33 -29.02 -1.04 6.17
CA GLU A 33 -30.25 -0.29 5.88
C GLU A 33 -30.69 -0.36 4.43
N TYR A 34 -29.72 -0.44 3.49
CA TYR A 34 -29.99 -0.41 2.06
C TYR A 34 -30.02 -1.79 1.40
N PHE A 35 -29.30 -2.76 1.96
CA PHE A 35 -29.08 -4.05 1.33
C PHE A 35 -29.27 -5.20 2.31
N THR A 36 -29.96 -6.25 1.88
CA THR A 36 -30.00 -7.52 2.62
C THR A 36 -28.70 -8.31 2.40
N PRO A 37 -28.34 -9.26 3.28
CA PRO A 37 -27.12 -10.06 3.15
C PRO A 37 -26.99 -10.84 1.83
N ASP A 38 -28.10 -11.13 1.21
CA ASP A 38 -28.27 -11.89 -0.03
C ASP A 38 -28.56 -11.00 -1.26
N PHE A 39 -28.36 -9.68 -1.13
CA PHE A 39 -28.69 -8.73 -2.19
C PHE A 39 -27.77 -8.86 -3.40
N PHE A 40 -26.49 -9.14 -3.17
CA PHE A 40 -25.50 -9.30 -4.25
C PHE A 40 -25.21 -10.78 -4.53
N ASP A 41 -25.17 -11.16 -5.80
CA ASP A 41 -24.75 -12.49 -6.24
C ASP A 41 -23.23 -12.59 -6.36
N LEU A 42 -22.57 -11.48 -6.71
CA LEU A 42 -21.13 -11.42 -6.94
C LEU A 42 -20.55 -10.10 -6.41
N ILE A 43 -19.45 -10.20 -5.66
CA ILE A 43 -18.65 -9.07 -5.21
C ILE A 43 -17.23 -9.26 -5.74
N ILE A 44 -16.71 -8.26 -6.45
CA ILE A 44 -15.34 -8.23 -6.93
C ILE A 44 -14.60 -7.13 -6.17
N VAL A 45 -13.52 -7.51 -5.50
CA VAL A 45 -12.65 -6.61 -4.74
C VAL A 45 -11.34 -6.45 -5.50
N ASP A 46 -11.13 -5.30 -6.11
CA ASP A 46 -9.85 -4.96 -6.73
C ASP A 46 -8.90 -4.41 -5.65
N GLU A 47 -7.59 -4.62 -5.87
CA GLU A 47 -6.54 -4.26 -4.90
C GLU A 47 -6.82 -4.80 -3.48
N CYS A 48 -7.30 -6.03 -3.40
CA CYS A 48 -7.76 -6.63 -2.13
C CYS A 48 -6.68 -6.75 -1.04
N HIS A 49 -5.41 -6.48 -1.37
CA HIS A 49 -4.34 -6.35 -0.37
C HIS A 49 -4.47 -5.08 0.48
N ARG A 50 -5.30 -4.10 0.07
CA ARG A 50 -5.57 -2.87 0.80
C ARG A 50 -6.81 -3.07 1.67
N GLY A 51 -6.64 -3.14 2.97
CA GLY A 51 -7.73 -3.14 3.94
C GLY A 51 -8.59 -4.40 4.03
N SER A 52 -9.04 -5.03 2.93
CA SER A 52 -9.92 -6.20 2.98
C SER A 52 -9.27 -7.45 3.59
N ALA A 53 -7.97 -7.55 3.52
CA ALA A 53 -7.21 -8.66 4.09
C ALA A 53 -6.88 -8.49 5.58
N LYS A 54 -7.09 -7.29 6.17
CA LYS A 54 -6.92 -7.05 7.61
C LYS A 54 -8.21 -7.45 8.32
N ALA A 55 -8.12 -8.35 9.32
CA ALA A 55 -9.26 -8.96 9.99
C ALA A 55 -10.23 -7.95 10.62
N ASP A 56 -9.71 -6.85 11.16
CA ASP A 56 -10.49 -5.82 11.84
C ASP A 56 -10.87 -4.64 10.96
N SER A 57 -10.63 -4.75 9.64
CA SER A 57 -10.93 -3.65 8.73
C SER A 57 -12.43 -3.53 8.44
N ARG A 58 -12.88 -2.31 8.19
CA ARG A 58 -14.23 -1.98 7.72
C ARG A 58 -14.67 -2.86 6.53
N TRP A 59 -13.78 -3.01 5.54
CA TRP A 59 -14.00 -3.84 4.36
C TRP A 59 -14.30 -5.28 4.69
N ARG A 60 -13.55 -5.85 5.62
CA ARG A 60 -13.74 -7.22 6.04
C ARG A 60 -15.13 -7.42 6.62
N LYS A 61 -15.56 -6.54 7.50
CA LYS A 61 -16.91 -6.59 8.14
C LYS A 61 -18.04 -6.42 7.11
N ILE A 62 -17.84 -5.56 6.08
CA ILE A 62 -18.81 -5.40 4.99
C ILE A 62 -18.89 -6.68 4.14
N LEU A 63 -17.76 -7.26 3.77
CA LEU A 63 -17.72 -8.49 3.00
C LEU A 63 -18.34 -9.66 3.77
N GLU A 64 -18.08 -9.76 5.07
CA GLU A 64 -18.65 -10.77 5.94
C GLU A 64 -20.16 -10.62 6.13
N TYR A 65 -20.71 -9.43 5.93
CA TYR A 65 -22.16 -9.22 5.94
C TYR A 65 -22.84 -9.84 4.72
N PHE A 66 -22.24 -9.77 3.54
CA PHE A 66 -22.81 -10.29 2.29
C PHE A 66 -22.49 -11.78 2.08
N THR A 67 -22.97 -12.60 2.99
CA THR A 67 -22.68 -14.05 3.01
C THR A 67 -23.25 -14.82 1.83
N GLY A 68 -24.28 -14.29 1.15
CA GLY A 68 -24.89 -14.88 -0.04
C GLY A 68 -24.08 -14.70 -1.32
N ALA A 69 -23.17 -13.73 -1.35
CA ALA A 69 -22.42 -13.38 -2.54
C ALA A 69 -21.18 -14.30 -2.77
N THR A 70 -20.94 -14.65 -4.01
CA THR A 70 -19.62 -15.14 -4.42
C THR A 70 -18.63 -13.98 -4.38
N GLN A 71 -17.50 -14.13 -3.69
CA GLN A 71 -16.53 -13.05 -3.50
C GLN A 71 -15.21 -13.39 -4.21
N ILE A 72 -14.70 -12.46 -5.00
CA ILE A 72 -13.46 -12.60 -5.74
C ILE A 72 -12.54 -11.44 -5.37
N GLY A 73 -11.36 -11.74 -4.84
CA GLY A 73 -10.28 -10.77 -4.61
C GLY A 73 -9.29 -10.77 -5.76
N MET A 74 -8.90 -9.59 -6.21
CA MET A 74 -7.84 -9.39 -7.22
C MET A 74 -6.76 -8.50 -6.64
N THR A 75 -5.50 -8.84 -6.89
CA THR A 75 -4.35 -8.01 -6.50
C THR A 75 -3.11 -8.36 -7.31
N ALA A 76 -2.31 -7.34 -7.62
CA ALA A 76 -0.97 -7.54 -8.19
C ALA A 76 0.10 -7.82 -7.10
N THR A 77 -0.19 -7.50 -5.85
CA THR A 77 0.75 -7.58 -4.73
C THR A 77 0.10 -8.25 -3.52
N PRO A 78 -0.11 -9.58 -3.54
CA PRO A 78 -0.70 -10.28 -2.41
C PRO A 78 0.17 -10.07 -1.15
N LYS A 79 -0.48 -9.77 -0.04
CA LYS A 79 0.18 -9.60 1.27
C LYS A 79 -0.09 -10.82 2.12
N GLU A 80 0.99 -11.42 2.62
CA GLU A 80 0.97 -12.51 3.56
C GLU A 80 1.84 -12.14 4.76
N THR A 81 1.25 -11.49 5.74
CA THR A 81 1.88 -11.11 7.00
C THR A 81 1.09 -11.67 8.17
N LYS A 82 1.65 -11.61 9.38
CA LYS A 82 0.97 -12.05 10.60
C LYS A 82 -0.42 -11.39 10.81
N TYR A 83 -0.61 -10.20 10.30
CA TYR A 83 -1.83 -9.39 10.51
C TYR A 83 -2.68 -9.20 9.26
N VAL A 84 -2.14 -9.52 8.09
CA VAL A 84 -2.81 -9.33 6.80
C VAL A 84 -2.54 -10.56 5.95
N SER A 85 -3.59 -11.32 5.64
CA SER A 85 -3.51 -12.46 4.75
C SER A 85 -4.70 -12.46 3.79
N ASN A 86 -4.38 -12.42 2.50
CA ASN A 86 -5.39 -12.59 1.45
C ASN A 86 -5.87 -14.04 1.38
N ILE A 87 -5.00 -15.00 1.66
CA ILE A 87 -5.31 -16.43 1.64
C ILE A 87 -6.32 -16.79 2.74
N ASP A 88 -6.18 -16.19 3.92
CA ASP A 88 -7.10 -16.46 5.04
C ASP A 88 -8.55 -16.07 4.74
N TYR A 89 -8.74 -15.07 3.87
CA TYR A 89 -10.08 -14.63 3.51
C TYR A 89 -10.59 -15.21 2.19
N PHE A 90 -9.84 -15.02 1.11
CA PHE A 90 -10.28 -15.40 -0.22
C PHE A 90 -9.94 -16.86 -0.58
N GLY A 91 -9.12 -17.54 0.23
CA GLY A 91 -8.58 -18.86 -0.07
C GLY A 91 -7.37 -18.80 -1.01
N GLU A 92 -6.91 -19.96 -1.43
CA GLU A 92 -5.80 -20.08 -2.38
C GLU A 92 -6.15 -19.44 -3.73
N PRO A 93 -5.18 -18.80 -4.41
CA PRO A 93 -5.42 -18.17 -5.70
C PRO A 93 -5.94 -19.16 -6.73
N VAL A 94 -7.10 -18.89 -7.31
CA VAL A 94 -7.69 -19.70 -8.41
C VAL A 94 -6.97 -19.44 -9.74
N TYR A 95 -6.30 -18.30 -9.87
CA TYR A 95 -5.53 -17.94 -11.05
C TYR A 95 -4.37 -17.00 -10.65
N SER A 96 -3.20 -17.23 -11.24
CA SER A 96 -2.04 -16.35 -11.10
C SER A 96 -1.45 -16.04 -12.47
N TYR A 97 -1.25 -14.75 -12.75
CA TYR A 97 -0.59 -14.26 -13.96
C TYR A 97 0.62 -13.43 -13.55
N SER A 98 1.79 -14.03 -13.65
CA SER A 98 3.00 -13.41 -13.13
C SER A 98 3.51 -12.26 -14.02
N LEU A 99 4.27 -11.34 -13.43
CA LEU A 99 4.96 -10.27 -14.13
C LEU A 99 5.82 -10.82 -15.29
N LYS A 100 6.49 -11.96 -15.07
CA LYS A 100 7.28 -12.62 -16.10
C LYS A 100 6.43 -13.05 -17.30
N GLN A 101 5.29 -13.69 -17.04
CA GLN A 101 4.36 -14.09 -18.11
C GLN A 101 3.84 -12.86 -18.87
N GLY A 102 3.48 -11.77 -18.14
CA GLY A 102 3.02 -10.55 -18.79
C GLY A 102 4.05 -9.90 -19.70
N ILE A 103 5.34 -10.01 -19.38
CA ILE A 103 6.43 -9.55 -20.24
C ILE A 103 6.63 -10.49 -21.44
N GLU A 104 6.62 -11.81 -21.22
CA GLU A 104 6.75 -12.82 -22.27
C GLU A 104 5.60 -12.75 -23.28
N ASP A 105 4.39 -12.49 -22.84
CA ASP A 105 3.20 -12.32 -23.68
C ASP A 105 3.11 -10.93 -24.35
N GLY A 106 4.01 -10.01 -24.04
CA GLY A 106 4.07 -8.68 -24.64
C GLY A 106 3.06 -7.65 -24.08
N PHE A 107 2.35 -7.97 -23.01
CA PHE A 107 1.44 -7.02 -22.34
C PHE A 107 2.15 -6.05 -21.43
N LEU A 108 3.30 -6.45 -20.88
CA LEU A 108 4.11 -5.62 -19.98
C LEU A 108 5.48 -5.35 -20.59
N ALA A 109 5.99 -4.14 -20.40
CA ALA A 109 7.31 -3.79 -20.84
C ALA A 109 8.40 -4.50 -20.01
N PRO A 110 9.48 -5.00 -20.63
CA PRO A 110 10.62 -5.47 -19.87
C PRO A 110 11.27 -4.32 -19.12
N PHE A 111 11.84 -4.61 -17.95
CA PHE A 111 12.50 -3.62 -17.13
C PHE A 111 13.88 -4.11 -16.67
N LYS A 112 14.72 -3.14 -16.31
CA LYS A 112 16.01 -3.40 -15.68
C LYS A 112 16.03 -2.72 -14.32
N VAL A 113 16.34 -3.47 -13.29
CA VAL A 113 16.57 -2.93 -11.95
C VAL A 113 18.02 -2.51 -11.81
N ILE A 114 18.26 -1.29 -11.38
CA ILE A 114 19.57 -0.77 -11.04
C ILE A 114 19.52 -0.37 -9.57
N ASN A 115 20.27 -1.08 -8.73
CA ASN A 115 20.42 -0.72 -7.34
C ASN A 115 21.56 0.31 -7.22
N VAL A 116 21.23 1.47 -6.69
CA VAL A 116 22.21 2.53 -6.41
C VAL A 116 22.40 2.58 -4.91
N HIS A 117 23.63 2.39 -4.46
CA HIS A 117 24.03 2.59 -3.08
C HIS A 117 24.65 3.97 -2.94
N THR A 118 24.18 4.72 -1.97
CA THR A 118 24.74 6.01 -1.61
C THR A 118 25.67 5.86 -0.41
N ASN A 119 26.60 6.78 -0.24
CA ASN A 119 27.53 6.79 0.90
C ASN A 119 26.81 6.98 2.25
N ILE A 120 25.58 7.46 2.21
CA ILE A 120 24.73 7.68 3.39
C ILE A 120 24.06 6.36 3.82
N ASP A 121 23.88 5.42 2.92
CA ASP A 121 23.21 4.14 3.20
C ASP A 121 24.05 3.20 4.09
N ASP A 122 25.38 3.38 4.12
CA ASP A 122 26.35 2.54 4.84
C ASP A 122 26.57 2.93 6.32
N GLY A 123 25.70 3.72 6.88
CA GLY A 123 25.81 4.22 8.25
C GLY A 123 26.24 5.70 8.28
N TRP A 124 25.28 6.55 8.53
CA TRP A 124 25.46 7.98 8.59
C TRP A 124 25.27 8.51 10.03
N ARG A 125 26.04 9.52 10.41
CA ARG A 125 25.86 10.25 11.66
C ARG A 125 25.64 11.73 11.40
N PRO A 126 24.71 12.37 12.14
CA PRO A 126 24.51 13.81 12.04
C PRO A 126 25.71 14.58 12.54
N ARG A 127 25.91 15.78 12.01
CA ARG A 127 26.78 16.77 12.62
C ARG A 127 26.10 17.33 13.86
N LYS A 128 26.87 17.76 14.86
CA LYS A 128 26.33 18.34 16.08
C LYS A 128 25.38 19.51 15.78
N GLY A 129 24.13 19.39 16.25
CA GLY A 129 23.09 20.39 16.02
C GLY A 129 22.48 20.36 14.60
N GLN A 130 22.72 19.31 13.82
CA GLN A 130 22.07 19.14 12.52
C GLN A 130 20.58 18.89 12.71
N LYS A 131 19.78 19.44 11.80
CA LYS A 131 18.32 19.35 11.82
C LYS A 131 17.82 18.60 10.59
N ASP A 132 16.68 17.93 10.75
CA ASP A 132 15.93 17.34 9.67
C ASP A 132 15.22 18.41 8.79
N ILE A 133 14.53 17.99 7.74
CA ILE A 133 13.79 18.91 6.86
C ILE A 133 12.64 19.63 7.57
N HIS A 134 12.17 19.12 8.71
CA HIS A 134 11.11 19.71 9.53
C HIS A 134 11.65 20.67 10.60
N GLY A 135 12.98 20.77 10.70
CA GLY A 135 13.65 21.65 11.65
C GLY A 135 13.87 21.02 13.03
N ASN A 136 13.60 19.74 13.24
CA ASN A 136 13.85 19.00 14.46
C ASN A 136 15.34 18.66 14.58
N GLU A 137 15.89 18.69 15.78
CA GLU A 137 17.26 18.27 16.03
C GLU A 137 17.39 16.75 15.87
N ILE A 138 18.38 16.33 15.07
CA ILE A 138 18.64 14.91 14.80
C ILE A 138 19.46 14.34 15.95
N GLU A 139 19.02 13.23 16.52
CA GLU A 139 19.70 12.52 17.59
C GLU A 139 21.09 12.04 17.15
N ASP A 140 22.12 12.22 17.99
CA ASP A 140 23.50 11.78 17.73
C ASP A 140 23.62 10.26 17.87
N ARG A 141 23.18 9.54 16.84
CA ARG A 141 23.35 8.09 16.68
C ARG A 141 23.70 7.75 15.23
N GLU A 142 24.04 6.51 15.00
CA GLU A 142 24.20 5.99 13.64
C GLU A 142 22.84 5.64 13.04
N TYR A 143 22.62 6.08 11.81
CA TYR A 143 21.42 5.86 11.02
C TYR A 143 21.75 4.91 9.85
N ASN A 144 20.88 3.95 9.61
CA ASN A 144 20.97 2.98 8.54
C ASN A 144 19.85 3.19 7.52
N LEU A 145 19.89 2.44 6.42
CA LEU A 145 18.91 2.51 5.33
C LEU A 145 17.45 2.41 5.82
N SER A 146 17.20 1.60 6.85
CA SER A 146 15.85 1.41 7.44
C SER A 146 15.33 2.60 8.26
N ASP A 147 16.21 3.54 8.62
CA ASP A 147 15.82 4.74 9.38
C ASP A 147 15.35 5.87 8.46
N TYR A 148 15.80 5.88 7.20
CA TYR A 148 15.48 6.95 6.26
C TYR A 148 14.06 6.84 5.73
N ASP A 149 13.49 8.00 5.40
CA ASP A 149 12.15 8.17 4.84
C ASP A 149 11.01 7.74 5.78
N TYR A 150 11.36 7.11 6.91
CA TYR A 150 10.40 6.70 7.93
C TYR A 150 10.61 7.46 9.25
N ASN A 151 11.84 7.40 9.80
CA ASN A 151 12.18 8.05 11.08
C ASN A 151 12.87 9.39 10.90
N ILE A 152 13.54 9.58 9.76
CA ILE A 152 14.33 10.77 9.50
C ILE A 152 14.36 11.09 8.00
N ILE A 153 14.19 12.37 7.68
CA ILE A 153 14.35 12.90 6.33
C ILE A 153 15.42 13.98 6.35
N ILE A 154 16.51 13.77 5.64
CA ILE A 154 17.65 14.67 5.56
C ILE A 154 17.85 15.21 4.14
N GLN A 155 18.14 16.51 4.04
CA GLN A 155 18.30 17.18 2.76
C GLN A 155 19.47 16.59 1.96
N ASP A 156 20.58 16.28 2.61
CA ASP A 156 21.78 15.72 1.96
C ASP A 156 21.44 14.43 1.18
N ARG A 157 20.59 13.55 1.73
CA ARG A 157 20.16 12.33 1.05
C ARG A 157 19.23 12.59 -0.14
N ILE A 158 18.32 13.54 0.03
CA ILE A 158 17.42 13.96 -1.06
C ILE A 158 18.23 14.48 -2.24
N ASP A 159 19.22 15.33 -1.98
CA ASP A 159 20.06 15.94 -3.00
C ASP A 159 20.92 14.87 -3.73
N GLU A 160 21.46 13.91 -3.00
CA GLU A 160 22.24 12.81 -3.56
C GLU A 160 21.38 11.88 -4.44
N VAL A 161 20.20 11.47 -3.95
CA VAL A 161 19.23 10.67 -4.72
C VAL A 161 18.80 11.41 -5.99
N ALA A 162 18.50 12.71 -5.88
CA ALA A 162 18.12 13.53 -7.04
C ALA A 162 19.26 13.67 -8.06
N ALA A 163 20.49 13.78 -7.58
CA ALA A 163 21.68 13.84 -8.45
C ALA A 163 21.88 12.52 -9.22
N GLU A 164 21.79 11.38 -8.54
CA GLU A 164 21.92 10.06 -9.19
C GLU A 164 20.79 9.79 -10.19
N ILE A 165 19.54 10.10 -9.85
CA ILE A 165 18.42 10.00 -10.81
C ILE A 165 18.68 10.88 -12.04
N THR A 166 19.12 12.12 -11.84
CA THR A 166 19.42 13.06 -12.93
C THR A 166 20.53 12.53 -13.84
N LYS A 167 21.57 11.95 -13.27
CA LYS A 167 22.68 11.32 -14.01
C LYS A 167 22.18 10.19 -14.90
N TYR A 168 21.37 9.24 -14.34
CA TYR A 168 20.81 8.14 -15.13
C TYR A 168 19.84 8.61 -16.21
N LEU A 169 19.03 9.63 -15.96
CA LEU A 169 18.15 10.21 -16.97
C LEU A 169 18.94 10.79 -18.14
N LYS A 170 20.03 11.50 -17.87
CA LYS A 170 20.92 12.06 -18.92
C LYS A 170 21.66 10.97 -19.71
N GLU A 171 22.17 9.95 -19.02
CA GLU A 171 22.87 8.82 -19.64
C GLU A 171 21.95 7.99 -20.54
N THR A 172 20.67 7.93 -20.25
CA THR A 172 19.67 7.18 -21.03
C THR A 172 18.91 8.04 -22.05
N ASP A 173 19.29 9.31 -22.23
CA ASP A 173 18.62 10.30 -23.11
C ASP A 173 17.11 10.38 -22.88
N ARG A 174 16.70 10.23 -21.63
CA ARG A 174 15.34 10.34 -21.17
C ARG A 174 15.19 11.62 -20.34
N SER A 175 15.21 12.75 -21.01
CA SER A 175 14.93 14.08 -20.43
C SER A 175 13.43 14.37 -20.43
#